data_a4f5d0dde610979b33ea21be293f2bb6
#
_entry.id   a4f5d0dde610979b33ea21be293f2bb6
#
_cell.length_a   1.000
_cell.length_b   1.000
_cell.length_c   1.000
_cell.angle_alpha   90.00
_cell.angle_beta   90.00
_cell.angle_gamma   90.00
#
_symmetry.space_group_name_H-M   'P 1'
#
loop_
_entity.id
_entity.type
_entity.pdbx_description
1 polymer ?
#
loop_
_entity_poly.entity_id
_entity_poly.type
_entity_poly.pdbx_seq_one_letter_code
_entity_poly.pdbx_strand_id
1 'polypeptide(L)'
;MKTVIIGGGIAGLAAGIYGQKYGLDCEIFEKNPHVGGNLTGWERKGCKIDNCIHWLCGTLPGNATYDTWRDMGLLDDLTTVHRNDCLYESERNGERVGLYADLDKTRERMLRLSPQDSEETDRLIATVRALIPFAGSGTLREKAAIVAHVPDLLRYKTMNLYHLAGRFHHPLLRLLLTDYIGGEFAAVALLCAYAAYVSGNGSIPDGGSVAAAERVGHRFTALGGVLHTGVGVSRILTDGGAACGIVTENGERIAADCVICACDPFVTFGRLLPREAMPPVLARRLDDPQTPVFSALHAAFLCDRDVLTAPFGTRVIDSPWFSSRSGGRLPVKEYSAEPSFAPAGKVLLQTLVFQTRQECADWIALSVNKPAYRRRKEEVSARMGAAILDAMPALAKGFEIVDCWTPATYHRYFGAHCGAFLSNAFTPSAPLRTVSPRIPTVRNCFLATQWLHSPGGLPIAADCGRRAAQAVAKEMRRTRRGHFLKEVSPNPLKNFQRTN
;
A
#
# COMPACT_ATOMS: atom_id res chain seq x y z
N MET A 1 -5.89 29.13 6.56
CA MET A 1 -6.55 28.12 7.42
C MET A 1 -5.49 27.15 7.84
N LYS A 2 -5.16 27.21 9.13
CA LYS A 2 -4.13 26.32 9.71
C LYS A 2 -4.65 24.90 9.80
N THR A 3 -3.99 23.99 9.12
CA THR A 3 -4.39 22.59 9.02
C THR A 3 -3.27 21.70 9.56
N VAL A 4 -3.52 21.06 10.69
CA VAL A 4 -2.59 20.10 11.28
C VAL A 4 -2.87 18.71 10.73
N ILE A 5 -1.82 18.01 10.31
CA ILE A 5 -1.87 16.65 9.78
C ILE A 5 -1.08 15.71 10.72
N ILE A 6 -1.73 14.67 11.22
CA ILE A 6 -1.13 13.71 12.14
C ILE A 6 -0.68 12.47 11.37
N GLY A 7 0.63 12.30 11.21
CA GLY A 7 1.29 11.22 10.48
C GLY A 7 1.88 11.67 9.16
N GLY A 8 3.19 11.45 8.98
CA GLY A 8 3.99 11.77 7.80
C GLY A 8 4.13 10.63 6.80
N GLY A 9 3.19 9.66 6.78
CA GLY A 9 3.09 8.65 5.74
C GLY A 9 2.59 9.22 4.40
N ILE A 10 2.54 8.41 3.34
CA ILE A 10 2.13 8.87 2.00
C ILE A 10 0.76 9.55 2.00
N ALA A 11 -0.19 9.09 2.81
CA ALA A 11 -1.50 9.73 2.92
C ALA A 11 -1.42 11.13 3.54
N GLY A 12 -0.60 11.31 4.59
CA GLY A 12 -0.38 12.60 5.23
C GLY A 12 0.39 13.56 4.35
N LEU A 13 1.45 13.09 3.69
CA LEU A 13 2.22 13.88 2.73
C LEU A 13 1.35 14.32 1.55
N ALA A 14 0.51 13.42 1.00
CA ALA A 14 -0.46 13.77 -0.03
C ALA A 14 -1.46 14.83 0.47
N ALA A 15 -2.00 14.66 1.69
CA ALA A 15 -2.91 15.64 2.28
C ALA A 15 -2.23 17.02 2.43
N GLY A 16 -0.97 17.05 2.86
CA GLY A 16 -0.17 18.27 2.98
C GLY A 16 0.10 18.93 1.62
N ILE A 17 0.61 18.17 0.66
CA ILE A 17 0.94 18.67 -0.69
C ILE A 17 -0.30 19.23 -1.39
N TYR A 18 -1.40 18.49 -1.41
CA TYR A 18 -2.63 18.99 -2.01
C TYR A 18 -3.28 20.09 -1.17
N GLY A 19 -3.12 20.05 0.15
CA GLY A 19 -3.55 21.13 1.03
C GLY A 19 -2.86 22.45 0.68
N GLN A 20 -1.53 22.47 0.54
CA GLN A 20 -0.76 23.63 0.10
C GLN A 20 -1.22 24.13 -1.28
N LYS A 21 -1.39 23.20 -2.24
CA LYS A 21 -1.93 23.54 -3.57
C LYS A 21 -3.34 24.17 -3.53
N TYR A 22 -4.13 23.86 -2.50
CA TYR A 22 -5.48 24.44 -2.30
C TYR A 22 -5.48 25.71 -1.44
N GLY A 23 -4.29 26.20 -1.01
CA GLY A 23 -4.14 27.40 -0.20
C GLY A 23 -4.44 27.19 1.29
N LEU A 24 -4.27 25.97 1.78
CA LEU A 24 -4.25 25.68 3.21
C LEU A 24 -2.82 25.89 3.75
N ASP A 25 -2.72 26.24 5.02
CA ASP A 25 -1.46 26.31 5.77
C ASP A 25 -1.28 24.98 6.51
N CYS A 26 -0.45 24.08 5.97
CA CYS A 26 -0.35 22.70 6.41
C CYS A 26 0.92 22.44 7.23
N GLU A 27 0.73 21.87 8.43
CA GLU A 27 1.81 21.37 9.27
C GLU A 27 1.62 19.86 9.51
N ILE A 28 2.67 19.04 9.22
CA ILE A 28 2.66 17.59 9.45
C ILE A 28 3.45 17.27 10.72
N PHE A 29 2.87 16.46 11.61
CA PHE A 29 3.50 15.90 12.80
C PHE A 29 3.71 14.40 12.63
N GLU A 30 4.98 13.98 12.57
CA GLU A 30 5.40 12.58 12.42
C GLU A 30 6.22 12.14 13.63
N LYS A 31 5.82 11.03 14.28
CA LYS A 31 6.47 10.51 15.47
C LYS A 31 7.89 9.93 15.21
N ASN A 32 8.11 9.42 13.99
CA ASN A 32 9.41 8.88 13.60
C ASN A 32 10.32 10.00 13.08
N PRO A 33 11.66 9.79 13.10
CA PRO A 33 12.61 10.78 12.58
C PRO A 33 12.56 10.96 11.07
N HIS A 34 11.87 10.08 10.34
CA HIS A 34 11.75 10.06 8.88
C HIS A 34 10.28 10.01 8.45
N VAL A 35 9.97 10.64 7.33
CA VAL A 35 8.66 10.55 6.67
C VAL A 35 8.55 9.28 5.83
N GLY A 36 7.34 9.03 5.30
CA GLY A 36 7.03 7.91 4.41
C GLY A 36 6.08 6.89 5.04
N GLY A 37 6.11 6.74 6.37
CA GLY A 37 5.35 5.67 7.05
C GLY A 37 5.83 4.30 6.56
N ASN A 38 4.93 3.48 6.00
CA ASN A 38 5.29 2.17 5.43
C ASN A 38 6.17 2.28 4.17
N LEU A 39 6.17 3.41 3.46
CA LEU A 39 7.10 3.71 2.38
C LEU A 39 8.46 4.06 3.00
N THR A 40 9.22 3.06 3.34
CA THR A 40 10.49 3.18 4.07
C THR A 40 11.40 2.00 3.81
N GLY A 41 12.61 2.09 4.30
CA GLY A 41 13.62 1.05 4.32
C GLY A 41 14.66 1.36 5.39
N TRP A 42 15.65 0.51 5.50
CA TRP A 42 16.77 0.69 6.43
C TRP A 42 18.01 -0.03 5.94
N GLU A 43 19.14 0.28 6.54
CA GLU A 43 20.39 -0.39 6.21
C GLU A 43 20.74 -1.49 7.23
N ARG A 44 21.19 -2.65 6.72
CA ARG A 44 21.75 -3.76 7.51
C ARG A 44 22.87 -4.43 6.73
N LYS A 45 24.01 -4.62 7.39
CA LYS A 45 25.19 -5.30 6.79
C LYS A 45 25.57 -4.74 5.41
N GLY A 46 25.47 -3.42 5.24
CA GLY A 46 25.74 -2.76 3.96
C GLY A 46 24.66 -2.94 2.89
N CYS A 47 23.51 -3.53 3.24
CA CYS A 47 22.37 -3.68 2.33
C CYS A 47 21.30 -2.63 2.66
N LYS A 48 20.70 -2.06 1.61
CA LYS A 48 19.49 -1.25 1.70
C LYS A 48 18.27 -2.16 1.58
N ILE A 49 17.58 -2.38 2.69
CA ILE A 49 16.37 -3.18 2.73
C ILE A 49 15.19 -2.30 2.32
N ASP A 50 14.50 -2.66 1.24
CA ASP A 50 13.27 -2.01 0.81
C ASP A 50 12.06 -2.66 1.47
N ASN A 51 11.28 -1.87 2.23
CA ASN A 51 10.15 -2.42 2.97
C ASN A 51 8.83 -2.37 2.20
N CYS A 52 8.72 -1.58 1.13
CA CYS A 52 7.39 -1.26 0.59
C CYS A 52 7.26 -1.50 -0.92
N ILE A 53 8.17 -1.00 -1.75
CA ILE A 53 7.99 -1.03 -3.19
C ILE A 53 8.46 -2.37 -3.76
N HIS A 54 7.53 -3.32 -3.88
CA HIS A 54 7.76 -4.50 -4.70
C HIS A 54 7.61 -4.17 -6.18
N TRP A 55 6.66 -3.32 -6.52
CA TRP A 55 6.45 -2.57 -7.76
C TRP A 55 5.45 -1.44 -7.49
N LEU A 56 5.55 -0.34 -8.21
CA LEU A 56 4.71 0.84 -8.06
C LEU A 56 3.80 0.97 -9.29
N CYS A 57 2.49 0.98 -9.05
CA CYS A 57 1.51 1.32 -10.09
C CYS A 57 1.55 2.85 -10.34
N GLY A 58 1.43 3.26 -11.59
CA GLY A 58 1.44 4.69 -11.95
C GLY A 58 2.80 5.19 -12.40
N THR A 59 3.70 4.32 -12.89
CA THR A 59 5.04 4.72 -13.34
C THR A 59 5.11 5.12 -14.81
N LEU A 60 4.01 4.96 -15.57
CA LEU A 60 3.93 5.32 -16.98
C LEU A 60 3.06 6.59 -17.16
N PRO A 61 3.49 7.59 -17.97
CA PRO A 61 2.69 8.77 -18.30
C PRO A 61 1.32 8.44 -18.91
N GLY A 62 0.36 9.35 -18.75
CA GLY A 62 -0.96 9.25 -19.37
C GLY A 62 -2.06 8.60 -18.51
N ASN A 63 -1.81 8.44 -17.21
CA ASN A 63 -2.85 8.01 -16.28
C ASN A 63 -2.84 8.86 -14.99
N ALA A 64 -3.99 8.91 -14.31
CA ALA A 64 -4.17 9.77 -13.14
C ALA A 64 -3.26 9.41 -11.94
N THR A 65 -2.79 8.16 -11.85
CA THR A 65 -1.87 7.76 -10.78
C THR A 65 -0.47 8.30 -11.05
N TYR A 66 -0.01 8.29 -12.30
CA TYR A 66 1.24 8.93 -12.69
C TYR A 66 1.21 10.44 -12.39
N ASP A 67 0.12 11.12 -12.77
CA ASP A 67 -0.03 12.54 -12.48
C ASP A 67 0.01 12.82 -10.97
N THR A 68 -0.56 11.92 -10.17
CA THR A 68 -0.49 12.01 -8.71
C THR A 68 0.95 11.89 -8.21
N TRP A 69 1.74 10.94 -8.74
CA TRP A 69 3.15 10.78 -8.35
C TRP A 69 4.01 11.98 -8.79
N ARG A 70 3.76 12.52 -9.97
CA ARG A 70 4.41 13.77 -10.44
C ARG A 70 4.05 14.95 -9.55
N ASP A 71 2.80 15.13 -9.24
CA ASP A 71 2.30 16.17 -8.33
C ASP A 71 2.95 16.10 -6.96
N MET A 72 3.13 14.89 -6.43
CA MET A 72 3.75 14.64 -5.14
C MET A 72 5.28 14.64 -5.18
N GLY A 73 5.91 14.71 -6.36
CA GLY A 73 7.36 14.64 -6.52
C GLY A 73 7.96 13.27 -6.25
N LEU A 74 7.15 12.21 -6.18
CA LEU A 74 7.65 10.84 -6.07
C LEU A 74 8.38 10.41 -7.35
N LEU A 75 7.83 10.82 -8.49
CA LEU A 75 8.45 10.73 -9.81
C LEU A 75 8.74 12.14 -10.32
N ASP A 76 9.92 12.35 -10.87
CA ASP A 76 10.36 13.57 -11.55
C ASP A 76 11.04 13.22 -12.89
N ASP A 77 11.62 14.21 -13.56
CA ASP A 77 12.28 14.01 -14.86
C ASP A 77 13.62 13.28 -14.74
N LEU A 78 14.15 13.15 -13.53
CA LEU A 78 15.41 12.46 -13.24
C LEU A 78 15.19 11.04 -12.71
N THR A 79 13.96 10.71 -12.32
CA THR A 79 13.64 9.40 -11.74
C THR A 79 13.62 8.34 -12.84
N THR A 80 14.55 7.40 -12.80
CA THR A 80 14.49 6.20 -13.61
C THR A 80 13.61 5.15 -12.97
N VAL A 81 13.04 4.27 -13.79
CA VAL A 81 12.19 3.17 -13.31
C VAL A 81 12.68 1.85 -13.90
N HIS A 82 12.69 0.81 -13.09
CA HIS A 82 13.12 -0.54 -13.48
C HIS A 82 11.93 -1.49 -13.49
N ARG A 83 11.86 -2.37 -14.49
CA ARG A 83 10.83 -3.39 -14.60
C ARG A 83 11.45 -4.71 -15.05
N ASN A 84 11.06 -5.78 -14.42
CA ASN A 84 11.41 -7.13 -14.85
C ASN A 84 10.49 -7.59 -16.00
N ASP A 85 10.90 -8.58 -16.76
CA ASP A 85 10.09 -9.18 -17.84
C ASP A 85 8.89 -9.97 -17.33
N CYS A 86 8.86 -10.30 -16.03
CA CYS A 86 7.83 -11.09 -15.39
C CYS A 86 7.40 -10.42 -14.09
N LEU A 87 6.08 -10.33 -13.85
CA LEU A 87 5.53 -9.87 -12.58
C LEU A 87 5.96 -10.82 -11.45
N TYR A 88 5.77 -12.11 -11.67
CA TYR A 88 6.31 -13.21 -10.85
C TYR A 88 6.20 -14.53 -11.60
N GLU A 89 7.04 -15.48 -11.20
CA GLU A 89 6.99 -16.89 -11.63
C GLU A 89 6.61 -17.79 -10.46
N SER A 90 5.76 -18.78 -10.71
CA SER A 90 5.53 -19.90 -9.80
C SER A 90 6.39 -21.09 -10.24
N GLU A 91 7.08 -21.70 -9.28
CA GLU A 91 7.91 -22.90 -9.49
C GLU A 91 7.45 -24.04 -8.59
N ARG A 92 7.41 -25.25 -9.13
CA ARG A 92 7.18 -26.49 -8.40
C ARG A 92 7.78 -27.68 -9.16
N ASN A 93 8.55 -28.52 -8.49
CA ASN A 93 9.15 -29.73 -9.06
C ASN A 93 9.98 -29.48 -10.33
N GLY A 94 10.66 -28.34 -10.43
CA GLY A 94 11.46 -27.95 -11.59
C GLY A 94 10.65 -27.35 -12.77
N GLU A 95 9.33 -27.37 -12.74
CA GLU A 95 8.48 -26.69 -13.70
C GLU A 95 8.26 -25.23 -13.29
N ARG A 96 8.13 -24.35 -14.29
CA ARG A 96 7.92 -22.90 -14.09
C ARG A 96 6.89 -22.32 -15.05
N VAL A 97 6.10 -21.42 -14.52
CA VAL A 97 5.19 -20.58 -15.30
C VAL A 97 5.07 -19.20 -14.65
N GLY A 98 4.97 -18.14 -15.44
CA GLY A 98 4.93 -16.78 -14.93
C GLY A 98 3.88 -15.92 -15.59
N LEU A 99 3.55 -14.80 -14.95
CA LEU A 99 2.78 -13.71 -15.52
C LEU A 99 3.78 -12.72 -16.16
N TYR A 100 4.12 -12.99 -17.43
CA TYR A 100 5.11 -12.19 -18.18
C TYR A 100 4.52 -10.86 -18.66
N ALA A 101 5.39 -9.87 -18.92
CA ALA A 101 5.01 -8.61 -19.54
C ALA A 101 4.42 -8.81 -20.95
N ASP A 102 4.81 -9.89 -21.61
CA ASP A 102 4.23 -10.38 -22.86
C ASP A 102 3.08 -11.38 -22.56
N LEU A 103 1.85 -10.98 -22.91
CA LEU A 103 0.66 -11.80 -22.71
C LEU A 103 0.67 -13.08 -23.57
N ASP A 104 1.21 -13.01 -24.77
CA ASP A 104 1.24 -14.16 -25.68
C ASP A 104 2.25 -15.21 -25.16
N LYS A 105 3.37 -14.76 -24.60
CA LYS A 105 4.31 -15.64 -23.88
C LYS A 105 3.65 -16.29 -22.66
N THR A 106 2.86 -15.55 -21.88
CA THR A 106 2.12 -16.10 -20.74
C THR A 106 1.15 -17.18 -21.20
N ARG A 107 0.33 -16.87 -22.21
CA ARG A 107 -0.59 -17.80 -22.83
C ARG A 107 0.10 -19.08 -23.31
N GLU A 108 1.17 -18.94 -24.08
CA GLU A 108 1.95 -20.08 -24.59
C GLU A 108 2.46 -20.98 -23.47
N ARG A 109 3.03 -20.38 -22.42
CA ARG A 109 3.55 -21.15 -21.26
C ARG A 109 2.46 -21.87 -20.50
N MET A 110 1.30 -21.25 -20.28
CA MET A 110 0.15 -21.88 -19.64
C MET A 110 -0.37 -23.06 -20.48
N LEU A 111 -0.55 -22.87 -21.78
CA LEU A 111 -1.03 -23.93 -22.68
C LEU A 111 -0.03 -25.08 -22.89
N ARG A 112 1.27 -24.81 -22.79
CA ARG A 112 2.29 -25.86 -22.82
C ARG A 112 2.19 -26.80 -21.60
N LEU A 113 1.86 -26.25 -20.42
CA LEU A 113 1.63 -27.03 -19.21
C LEU A 113 0.31 -27.79 -19.25
N SER A 114 -0.74 -27.14 -19.77
CA SER A 114 -2.08 -27.72 -19.76
C SER A 114 -2.91 -27.29 -20.99
N PRO A 115 -2.81 -28.03 -22.10
CA PRO A 115 -3.65 -27.75 -23.29
C PRO A 115 -5.17 -27.82 -23.00
N GLN A 116 -5.56 -28.64 -22.05
CA GLN A 116 -6.97 -28.77 -21.61
C GLN A 116 -7.52 -27.54 -20.92
N ASP A 117 -6.69 -26.62 -20.43
CA ASP A 117 -7.07 -25.38 -19.79
C ASP A 117 -7.17 -24.20 -20.78
N SER A 118 -7.23 -24.49 -22.10
CA SER A 118 -7.18 -23.48 -23.17
C SER A 118 -8.31 -22.46 -23.07
N GLU A 119 -9.55 -22.88 -22.85
CA GLU A 119 -10.70 -21.98 -22.77
C GLU A 119 -10.59 -20.97 -21.62
N GLU A 120 -10.23 -21.40 -20.42
CA GLU A 120 -10.08 -20.51 -19.26
C GLU A 120 -8.82 -19.64 -19.38
N THR A 121 -7.74 -20.16 -19.96
CA THR A 121 -6.52 -19.41 -20.28
C THR A 121 -6.82 -18.29 -21.26
N ASP A 122 -7.49 -18.58 -22.38
CA ASP A 122 -7.83 -17.59 -23.40
C ASP A 122 -8.76 -16.51 -22.88
N ARG A 123 -9.75 -16.90 -22.07
CA ARG A 123 -10.67 -15.94 -21.41
C ARG A 123 -9.92 -15.01 -20.43
N LEU A 124 -9.02 -15.57 -19.64
CA LEU A 124 -8.19 -14.78 -18.71
C LEU A 124 -7.33 -13.77 -19.46
N ILE A 125 -6.59 -14.23 -20.48
CA ILE A 125 -5.70 -13.38 -21.30
C ILE A 125 -6.50 -12.30 -22.05
N ALA A 126 -7.64 -12.64 -22.64
CA ALA A 126 -8.51 -11.67 -23.32
C ALA A 126 -9.01 -10.58 -22.35
N THR A 127 -9.42 -10.98 -21.14
CA THR A 127 -9.87 -10.02 -20.13
C THR A 127 -8.73 -9.10 -19.66
N VAL A 128 -7.53 -9.63 -19.42
CA VAL A 128 -6.35 -8.81 -19.09
C VAL A 128 -6.04 -7.84 -20.23
N ARG A 129 -6.06 -8.31 -21.48
CA ARG A 129 -5.83 -7.48 -22.67
C ARG A 129 -6.82 -6.32 -22.77
N ALA A 130 -8.10 -6.55 -22.45
CA ALA A 130 -9.14 -5.52 -22.42
C ALA A 130 -8.97 -4.51 -21.28
N LEU A 131 -8.26 -4.86 -20.20
CA LEU A 131 -7.98 -3.98 -19.07
C LEU A 131 -6.76 -3.06 -19.31
N ILE A 132 -5.83 -3.42 -20.20
CA ILE A 132 -4.60 -2.65 -20.47
C ILE A 132 -4.87 -1.16 -20.75
N PRO A 133 -5.86 -0.76 -21.60
CA PRO A 133 -6.12 0.65 -21.87
C PRO A 133 -6.54 1.48 -20.67
N PHE A 134 -7.09 0.83 -19.62
CA PHE A 134 -7.46 1.50 -18.36
C PHE A 134 -6.28 1.62 -17.41
N ALA A 135 -5.39 0.65 -17.44
CA ALA A 135 -4.18 0.65 -16.61
C ALA A 135 -3.10 1.60 -17.15
N GLY A 136 -3.07 1.79 -18.48
CA GLY A 136 -2.15 2.67 -19.20
C GLY A 136 -2.82 3.95 -19.72
N SER A 137 -2.33 4.44 -20.86
CA SER A 137 -2.78 5.67 -21.54
C SER A 137 -3.73 5.41 -22.71
N GLY A 138 -4.57 4.37 -22.64
CA GLY A 138 -5.45 3.98 -23.72
C GLY A 138 -6.45 5.06 -24.14
N THR A 139 -6.73 5.14 -25.43
CA THR A 139 -7.72 6.03 -26.02
C THR A 139 -9.17 5.66 -25.61
N LEU A 140 -10.11 6.56 -25.80
CA LEU A 140 -11.55 6.28 -25.54
C LEU A 140 -12.05 5.10 -26.34
N ARG A 141 -11.60 4.91 -27.59
CA ARG A 141 -11.98 3.79 -28.46
C ARG A 141 -11.48 2.45 -27.88
N GLU A 142 -10.20 2.41 -27.44
CA GLU A 142 -9.64 1.20 -26.82
C GLU A 142 -10.33 0.89 -25.49
N LYS A 143 -10.64 1.91 -24.69
CA LYS A 143 -11.42 1.76 -23.44
C LYS A 143 -12.85 1.27 -23.71
N ALA A 144 -13.48 1.67 -24.81
CA ALA A 144 -14.82 1.22 -25.17
C ALA A 144 -14.88 -0.31 -25.45
N ALA A 145 -13.77 -0.92 -25.88
CA ALA A 145 -13.71 -2.36 -26.12
C ALA A 145 -13.99 -3.21 -24.87
N ILE A 146 -13.84 -2.64 -23.65
CA ILE A 146 -14.12 -3.34 -22.40
C ILE A 146 -15.59 -3.77 -22.26
N VAL A 147 -16.50 -3.11 -22.97
CA VAL A 147 -17.94 -3.43 -22.91
C VAL A 147 -18.19 -4.89 -23.27
N ALA A 148 -17.46 -5.46 -24.24
CA ALA A 148 -17.54 -6.87 -24.59
C ALA A 148 -17.08 -7.81 -23.47
N HIS A 149 -16.26 -7.32 -22.52
CA HIS A 149 -15.69 -8.10 -21.41
C HIS A 149 -16.37 -7.82 -20.07
N VAL A 150 -17.45 -7.01 -20.04
CA VAL A 150 -18.20 -6.75 -18.78
C VAL A 150 -18.70 -8.02 -18.12
N PRO A 151 -19.23 -9.04 -18.83
CA PRO A 151 -19.64 -10.30 -18.20
C PRO A 151 -18.47 -11.01 -17.50
N ASP A 152 -17.28 -11.06 -18.13
CA ASP A 152 -16.09 -11.68 -17.54
C ASP A 152 -15.59 -10.88 -16.33
N LEU A 153 -15.60 -9.54 -16.40
CA LEU A 153 -15.23 -8.69 -15.27
C LEU A 153 -16.15 -8.88 -14.07
N LEU A 154 -17.45 -9.00 -14.29
CA LEU A 154 -18.40 -9.31 -13.22
C LEU A 154 -18.15 -10.70 -12.65
N ARG A 155 -17.90 -11.69 -13.51
CA ARG A 155 -17.52 -13.04 -13.10
C ARG A 155 -16.28 -13.03 -12.20
N TYR A 156 -15.18 -12.36 -12.62
CA TYR A 156 -13.95 -12.27 -11.85
C TYR A 156 -14.07 -11.38 -10.61
N LYS A 157 -15.01 -10.43 -10.56
CA LYS A 157 -15.31 -9.65 -9.36
C LYS A 157 -16.05 -10.48 -8.30
N THR A 158 -16.90 -11.41 -8.71
CA THR A 158 -17.74 -12.20 -7.81
C THR A 158 -17.10 -13.50 -7.34
N MET A 159 -15.95 -13.91 -7.91
CA MET A 159 -15.17 -15.06 -7.45
C MET A 159 -13.83 -14.63 -6.84
N ASN A 160 -13.34 -15.38 -5.88
CA ASN A 160 -11.98 -15.24 -5.38
C ASN A 160 -10.98 -16.04 -6.22
N LEU A 161 -9.68 -15.86 -5.95
CA LEU A 161 -8.62 -16.54 -6.69
C LEU A 161 -8.58 -18.05 -6.42
N TYR A 162 -9.02 -18.54 -5.25
CA TYR A 162 -9.18 -19.99 -5.03
C TYR A 162 -10.22 -20.60 -5.97
N HIS A 163 -11.36 -19.93 -6.17
CA HIS A 163 -12.39 -20.39 -7.11
C HIS A 163 -11.90 -20.31 -8.56
N LEU A 164 -11.17 -19.26 -8.93
CA LEU A 164 -10.56 -19.17 -10.25
C LEU A 164 -9.53 -20.29 -10.47
N ALA A 165 -8.63 -20.48 -9.52
CA ALA A 165 -7.62 -21.54 -9.56
C ALA A 165 -8.25 -22.96 -9.70
N GLY A 166 -9.38 -23.19 -9.03
CA GLY A 166 -10.14 -24.43 -9.12
C GLY A 166 -10.68 -24.77 -10.54
N ARG A 167 -10.65 -23.83 -11.46
CA ARG A 167 -11.05 -24.03 -12.88
C ARG A 167 -9.93 -24.59 -13.75
N PHE A 168 -8.70 -24.52 -13.28
CA PHE A 168 -7.53 -25.05 -13.98
C PHE A 168 -7.25 -26.48 -13.52
N HIS A 169 -6.83 -27.34 -14.43
CA HIS A 169 -6.51 -28.73 -14.15
C HIS A 169 -5.08 -28.87 -13.61
N HIS A 170 -4.13 -28.12 -14.20
CA HIS A 170 -2.72 -28.24 -13.84
C HIS A 170 -2.42 -27.59 -12.47
N PRO A 171 -1.77 -28.32 -11.53
CA PRO A 171 -1.52 -27.81 -10.18
C PRO A 171 -0.70 -26.51 -10.15
N LEU A 172 0.32 -26.38 -11.03
CA LEU A 172 1.15 -25.19 -11.09
C LEU A 172 0.39 -23.95 -11.61
N LEU A 173 -0.62 -24.13 -12.51
CA LEU A 173 -1.49 -23.03 -12.93
C LEU A 173 -2.41 -22.55 -11.80
N ARG A 174 -2.86 -23.49 -10.94
CA ARG A 174 -3.62 -23.14 -9.74
C ARG A 174 -2.78 -22.28 -8.79
N LEU A 175 -1.52 -22.65 -8.58
CA LEU A 175 -0.59 -21.91 -7.74
C LEU A 175 -0.27 -20.54 -8.34
N LEU A 176 -0.03 -20.45 -9.65
CA LEU A 176 0.21 -19.18 -10.34
C LEU A 176 -0.86 -18.14 -10.00
N LEU A 177 -2.12 -18.54 -9.87
CA LEU A 177 -3.22 -17.61 -9.59
C LEU A 177 -3.33 -17.20 -8.11
N THR A 178 -2.77 -17.98 -7.19
CA THR A 178 -2.91 -17.75 -5.74
C THR A 178 -1.62 -17.28 -5.05
N ASP A 179 -0.47 -17.43 -5.69
CA ASP A 179 0.85 -17.22 -5.08
C ASP A 179 1.16 -15.74 -4.76
N TYR A 180 0.58 -14.79 -5.52
CA TYR A 180 1.03 -13.40 -5.48
C TYR A 180 0.35 -12.55 -4.39
N ILE A 181 -0.98 -12.54 -4.37
CA ILE A 181 -1.75 -11.68 -3.45
C ILE A 181 -2.60 -12.46 -2.45
N GLY A 182 -2.61 -13.80 -2.55
CA GLY A 182 -3.43 -14.69 -1.74
C GLY A 182 -4.79 -14.99 -2.36
N GLY A 183 -5.26 -16.22 -2.11
CA GLY A 183 -6.45 -16.77 -2.78
C GLY A 183 -7.78 -16.14 -2.38
N GLU A 184 -7.84 -15.39 -1.26
CA GLU A 184 -9.05 -14.71 -0.78
C GLU A 184 -9.45 -13.48 -1.60
N PHE A 185 -8.53 -12.93 -2.38
CA PHE A 185 -8.82 -11.77 -3.24
C PHE A 185 -9.85 -12.08 -4.31
N ALA A 186 -10.66 -11.08 -4.66
CA ALA A 186 -11.45 -11.13 -5.87
C ALA A 186 -10.50 -11.28 -7.08
N ALA A 187 -10.81 -12.22 -7.97
CA ALA A 187 -9.93 -12.55 -9.09
C ALA A 187 -9.62 -11.33 -9.97
N VAL A 188 -10.58 -10.43 -10.12
CA VAL A 188 -10.39 -9.17 -10.88
C VAL A 188 -9.23 -8.31 -10.34
N ALA A 189 -8.88 -8.43 -9.06
CA ALA A 189 -7.76 -7.66 -8.49
C ALA A 189 -6.42 -8.10 -9.09
N LEU A 190 -6.19 -9.41 -9.25
CA LEU A 190 -5.00 -9.93 -9.92
C LEU A 190 -4.98 -9.53 -11.40
N LEU A 191 -6.11 -9.59 -12.10
CA LEU A 191 -6.20 -9.22 -13.50
C LEU A 191 -5.90 -7.73 -13.72
N CYS A 192 -6.41 -6.85 -12.84
CA CYS A 192 -6.09 -5.42 -12.87
C CYS A 192 -4.61 -5.15 -12.60
N ALA A 193 -4.02 -5.82 -11.59
CA ALA A 193 -2.59 -5.70 -11.27
C ALA A 193 -1.74 -6.18 -12.45
N TYR A 194 -2.10 -7.31 -13.05
CA TYR A 194 -1.40 -7.86 -14.19
C TYR A 194 -1.54 -6.98 -15.44
N ALA A 195 -2.72 -6.43 -15.73
CA ALA A 195 -2.91 -5.47 -16.82
C ALA A 195 -2.07 -4.20 -16.63
N ALA A 196 -1.98 -3.68 -15.39
CA ALA A 196 -1.10 -2.56 -15.07
C ALA A 196 0.38 -2.91 -15.34
N TYR A 197 0.81 -4.10 -14.95
CA TYR A 197 2.18 -4.56 -15.22
C TYR A 197 2.46 -4.69 -16.72
N VAL A 198 1.59 -5.37 -17.47
CA VAL A 198 1.70 -5.56 -18.93
C VAL A 198 1.73 -4.23 -19.67
N SER A 199 0.92 -3.26 -19.26
CA SER A 199 0.91 -1.91 -19.87
C SER A 199 2.19 -1.10 -19.65
N GLY A 200 3.15 -1.60 -18.87
CA GLY A 200 4.36 -0.85 -18.47
C GLY A 200 4.14 0.04 -17.23
N ASN A 201 2.93 0.05 -16.68
CA ASN A 201 2.53 0.90 -15.56
C ASN A 201 2.77 0.23 -14.19
N GLY A 202 3.86 -0.51 -14.07
CA GLY A 202 4.22 -1.25 -12.86
C GLY A 202 5.73 -1.45 -12.78
N SER A 203 6.45 -0.47 -12.23
CA SER A 203 7.91 -0.46 -12.18
C SER A 203 8.41 -0.09 -10.78
N ILE A 204 9.70 -0.20 -10.56
CA ILE A 204 10.36 0.20 -9.31
C ILE A 204 11.13 1.49 -9.61
N PRO A 205 10.85 2.63 -8.93
CA PRO A 205 11.66 3.83 -9.06
C PRO A 205 13.03 3.62 -8.41
N ASP A 206 14.06 4.22 -9.00
CA ASP A 206 15.43 4.16 -8.50
C ASP A 206 15.55 4.65 -7.06
N GLY A 207 16.43 4.00 -6.29
CA GLY A 207 16.61 4.19 -4.85
C GLY A 207 15.45 3.67 -4.00
N GLY A 208 14.40 3.08 -4.61
CA GLY A 208 13.31 2.39 -3.94
C GLY A 208 12.49 3.25 -2.99
N SER A 209 12.01 2.63 -1.91
CA SER A 209 11.07 3.25 -0.98
C SER A 209 11.64 4.44 -0.21
N VAL A 210 12.90 4.40 0.18
CA VAL A 210 13.53 5.48 0.98
C VAL A 210 13.63 6.75 0.13
N ALA A 211 14.25 6.64 -1.06
CA ALA A 211 14.42 7.79 -1.94
C ALA A 211 13.07 8.36 -2.40
N ALA A 212 12.07 7.49 -2.65
CA ALA A 212 10.72 7.93 -2.98
C ALA A 212 10.07 8.73 -1.82
N ALA A 213 10.21 8.29 -0.57
CA ALA A 213 9.69 9.00 0.59
C ALA A 213 10.36 10.36 0.79
N GLU A 214 11.68 10.42 0.62
CA GLU A 214 12.47 11.66 0.72
C GLU A 214 12.04 12.68 -0.35
N ARG A 215 11.91 12.26 -1.62
CA ARG A 215 11.42 13.14 -2.70
C ARG A 215 10.06 13.73 -2.38
N VAL A 216 9.11 12.93 -1.88
CA VAL A 216 7.77 13.40 -1.49
C VAL A 216 7.83 14.36 -0.30
N GLY A 217 8.67 14.08 0.71
CA GLY A 217 8.90 14.97 1.85
C GLY A 217 9.46 16.32 1.41
N HIS A 218 10.48 16.33 0.56
CA HIS A 218 11.05 17.55 -0.04
C HIS A 218 10.02 18.32 -0.87
N ARG A 219 9.16 17.63 -1.62
CA ARG A 219 8.07 18.30 -2.37
C ARG A 219 7.10 19.03 -1.45
N PHE A 220 6.74 18.43 -0.31
CA PHE A 220 5.86 19.07 0.67
C PHE A 220 6.48 20.36 1.23
N THR A 221 7.75 20.31 1.68
CA THR A 221 8.44 21.48 2.23
C THR A 221 8.71 22.57 1.17
N ALA A 222 9.02 22.16 -0.06
CA ALA A 222 9.20 23.09 -1.19
C ALA A 222 7.90 23.86 -1.55
N LEU A 223 6.74 23.32 -1.21
CA LEU A 223 5.44 24.01 -1.34
C LEU A 223 5.10 24.90 -0.14
N GLY A 224 6.00 25.07 0.82
CA GLY A 224 5.82 25.90 2.01
C GLY A 224 5.17 25.15 3.19
N GLY A 225 5.03 23.83 3.12
CA GLY A 225 4.54 23.03 4.24
C GLY A 225 5.59 22.88 5.35
N VAL A 226 5.15 22.81 6.60
CA VAL A 226 6.02 22.63 7.77
C VAL A 226 5.99 21.16 8.23
N LEU A 227 7.18 20.57 8.39
CA LEU A 227 7.34 19.17 8.77
C LEU A 227 8.02 19.04 10.12
N HIS A 228 7.30 18.47 11.10
CA HIS A 228 7.80 18.16 12.44
C HIS A 228 8.02 16.65 12.55
N THR A 229 9.27 16.20 12.37
CA THR A 229 9.67 14.79 12.57
C THR A 229 10.16 14.55 14.00
N GLY A 230 9.99 13.31 14.49
CA GLY A 230 10.31 12.96 15.89
C GLY A 230 9.29 13.52 16.89
N VAL A 231 8.14 14.04 16.41
CA VAL A 231 7.11 14.65 17.24
C VAL A 231 5.81 13.86 17.14
N GLY A 232 5.58 13.01 18.13
CA GLY A 232 4.33 12.26 18.25
C GLY A 232 3.17 13.13 18.78
N VAL A 233 1.94 12.79 18.37
CA VAL A 233 0.71 13.42 18.87
C VAL A 233 0.03 12.50 19.87
N SER A 234 -0.33 13.01 21.04
CA SER A 234 -0.97 12.26 22.12
C SER A 234 -2.51 12.32 22.06
N ARG A 235 -3.10 13.44 21.63
CA ARG A 235 -4.56 13.58 21.49
C ARG A 235 -4.94 14.75 20.57
N ILE A 236 -6.18 14.73 20.09
CA ILE A 236 -6.83 15.84 19.38
C ILE A 236 -7.61 16.67 20.40
N LEU A 237 -7.47 18.01 20.33
CA LEU A 237 -8.24 18.94 21.13
C LEU A 237 -9.57 19.20 20.43
N THR A 238 -10.66 19.15 21.21
CA THR A 238 -12.01 19.45 20.71
C THR A 238 -12.67 20.48 21.60
N ASP A 239 -13.42 21.37 20.98
CA ASP A 239 -14.28 22.36 21.64
C ASP A 239 -15.63 22.42 20.91
N GLY A 240 -16.73 22.43 21.66
CA GLY A 240 -18.08 22.44 21.11
C GLY A 240 -18.34 21.38 20.03
N GLY A 241 -17.68 20.19 20.11
CA GLY A 241 -17.79 19.11 19.11
C GLY A 241 -17.04 19.36 17.81
N ALA A 242 -16.07 20.28 17.79
CA ALA A 242 -15.18 20.54 16.68
C ALA A 242 -13.71 20.36 17.10
N ALA A 243 -12.86 19.81 16.21
CA ALA A 243 -11.43 19.82 16.42
C ALA A 243 -10.89 21.25 16.36
N CYS A 244 -10.05 21.61 17.33
CA CYS A 244 -9.45 22.94 17.47
C CYS A 244 -7.92 22.91 17.64
N GLY A 245 -7.31 21.73 17.53
CA GLY A 245 -5.86 21.56 17.66
C GLY A 245 -5.46 20.17 18.10
N ILE A 246 -4.21 20.05 18.49
CA ILE A 246 -3.59 18.81 18.98
C ILE A 246 -2.79 19.05 20.27
N VAL A 247 -2.46 17.97 20.96
CA VAL A 247 -1.43 17.94 22.01
C VAL A 247 -0.35 16.96 21.55
N THR A 248 0.90 17.38 21.55
CA THR A 248 2.05 16.51 21.26
C THR A 248 2.33 15.55 22.43
N GLU A 249 3.16 14.55 22.21
CA GLU A 249 3.62 13.64 23.32
C GLU A 249 4.44 14.38 24.37
N ASN A 250 5.07 15.51 24.01
CA ASN A 250 5.80 16.37 24.94
C ASN A 250 4.88 17.35 25.71
N GLY A 251 3.57 17.30 25.49
CA GLY A 251 2.60 18.16 26.18
C GLY A 251 2.34 19.51 25.53
N GLU A 252 2.99 19.85 24.41
CA GLU A 252 2.78 21.10 23.69
C GLU A 252 1.39 21.12 23.06
N ARG A 253 0.69 22.28 23.13
CA ARG A 253 -0.63 22.50 22.55
C ARG A 253 -0.50 23.30 21.25
N ILE A 254 -0.90 22.72 20.15
CA ILE A 254 -0.87 23.34 18.83
C ILE A 254 -2.31 23.62 18.39
N ALA A 255 -2.66 24.88 18.26
CA ALA A 255 -3.97 25.28 17.74
C ALA A 255 -4.06 25.03 16.23
N ALA A 256 -5.24 24.63 15.75
CA ALA A 256 -5.53 24.41 14.34
C ALA A 256 -7.00 24.67 14.02
N ASP A 257 -7.28 25.16 12.82
CA ASP A 257 -8.64 25.30 12.31
C ASP A 257 -9.23 23.95 11.87
N CYS A 258 -8.36 23.05 11.40
CA CYS A 258 -8.71 21.68 10.98
C CYS A 258 -7.61 20.68 11.36
N VAL A 259 -8.01 19.44 11.60
CA VAL A 259 -7.10 18.30 11.84
C VAL A 259 -7.36 17.21 10.80
N ILE A 260 -6.29 16.68 10.19
CA ILE A 260 -6.33 15.52 9.32
C ILE A 260 -5.58 14.37 10.01
N CYS A 261 -6.27 13.27 10.29
CA CYS A 261 -5.69 12.06 10.85
C CYS A 261 -5.20 11.15 9.71
N ALA A 262 -3.89 11.10 9.52
CA ALA A 262 -3.23 10.29 8.50
C ALA A 262 -2.50 9.06 9.08
N CYS A 263 -2.91 8.63 10.26
CA CYS A 263 -2.44 7.42 10.93
C CYS A 263 -3.45 6.27 10.81
N ASP A 264 -3.09 5.12 11.37
CA ASP A 264 -3.98 3.97 11.45
C ASP A 264 -5.27 4.32 12.21
N PRO A 265 -6.46 3.87 11.76
CA PRO A 265 -7.73 4.16 12.44
C PRO A 265 -7.78 3.70 13.90
N PHE A 266 -7.08 2.61 14.26
CA PHE A 266 -7.02 2.17 15.66
C PHE A 266 -6.19 3.12 16.53
N VAL A 267 -5.21 3.82 15.95
CA VAL A 267 -4.51 4.92 16.63
C VAL A 267 -5.43 6.14 16.72
N THR A 268 -6.10 6.49 15.63
CA THR A 268 -7.03 7.63 15.59
C THR A 268 -8.13 7.48 16.63
N PHE A 269 -8.84 6.34 16.65
CA PHE A 269 -10.03 6.11 17.48
C PHE A 269 -9.77 5.26 18.74
N GLY A 270 -8.55 4.98 19.07
CA GLY A 270 -8.17 4.29 20.29
C GLY A 270 -7.29 5.15 21.19
N ARG A 271 -6.67 6.20 20.63
CA ARG A 271 -5.74 7.06 21.35
C ARG A 271 -6.01 8.55 21.15
N LEU A 272 -6.23 9.02 19.92
CA LEU A 272 -6.35 10.45 19.61
C LEU A 272 -7.77 10.97 19.81
N LEU A 273 -8.77 10.15 19.53
CA LEU A 273 -10.19 10.38 19.72
C LEU A 273 -10.82 9.14 20.37
N PRO A 274 -11.97 9.29 21.04
CA PRO A 274 -12.70 8.14 21.58
C PRO A 274 -13.22 7.22 20.46
N ARG A 275 -13.35 5.92 20.77
CA ARG A 275 -13.77 4.87 19.82
C ARG A 275 -15.13 5.18 19.17
N GLU A 276 -16.02 5.78 19.92
CA GLU A 276 -17.39 6.14 19.53
C GLU A 276 -17.42 7.18 18.40
N ALA A 277 -16.32 7.92 18.21
CA ALA A 277 -16.19 8.86 17.11
C ALA A 277 -15.92 8.18 15.75
N MET A 278 -15.61 6.88 15.73
CA MET A 278 -15.34 6.15 14.50
C MET A 278 -16.59 6.06 13.62
N PRO A 279 -16.50 6.39 12.31
CA PRO A 279 -17.63 6.21 11.41
C PRO A 279 -18.12 4.75 11.38
N PRO A 280 -19.44 4.48 11.52
CA PRO A 280 -19.96 3.11 11.64
C PRO A 280 -19.60 2.20 10.44
N VAL A 281 -19.48 2.77 9.23
CA VAL A 281 -19.07 2.03 8.05
C VAL A 281 -17.61 1.57 8.16
N LEU A 282 -16.74 2.41 8.73
CA LEU A 282 -15.34 2.06 8.96
C LEU A 282 -15.22 1.02 10.07
N ALA A 283 -15.92 1.23 11.18
CA ALA A 283 -15.95 0.27 12.30
C ALA A 283 -16.33 -1.14 11.84
N ARG A 284 -17.43 -1.28 11.08
CA ARG A 284 -17.84 -2.59 10.53
C ARG A 284 -16.78 -3.26 9.66
N ARG A 285 -16.00 -2.49 8.90
CA ARG A 285 -14.90 -3.05 8.08
C ARG A 285 -13.71 -3.50 8.91
N LEU A 286 -13.39 -2.75 9.96
CA LEU A 286 -12.22 -3.02 10.81
C LEU A 286 -12.50 -4.15 11.79
N ASP A 287 -13.72 -4.23 12.30
CA ASP A 287 -14.13 -5.20 13.31
C ASP A 287 -14.53 -6.57 12.71
N ASP A 288 -14.67 -6.67 11.39
CA ASP A 288 -14.96 -7.93 10.72
C ASP A 288 -13.78 -8.91 10.83
N PRO A 289 -13.90 -9.98 11.65
CA PRO A 289 -12.81 -10.93 11.83
C PRO A 289 -12.57 -11.81 10.59
N GLN A 290 -13.56 -11.91 9.71
CA GLN A 290 -13.49 -12.75 8.51
C GLN A 290 -12.73 -12.07 7.37
N THR A 291 -12.64 -10.75 7.37
CA THR A 291 -11.89 -10.04 6.34
C THR A 291 -10.39 -10.10 6.63
N PRO A 292 -9.59 -10.73 5.74
CA PRO A 292 -8.14 -10.81 5.93
C PRO A 292 -7.48 -9.42 5.88
N VAL A 293 -6.48 -9.21 6.74
CA VAL A 293 -5.60 -8.04 6.68
C VAL A 293 -4.25 -8.45 6.07
N PHE A 294 -3.57 -7.49 5.45
CA PHE A 294 -2.25 -7.72 4.88
C PHE A 294 -1.16 -7.40 5.88
N SER A 295 -0.61 -8.44 6.46
CA SER A 295 0.62 -8.41 7.23
C SER A 295 1.51 -9.57 6.82
N ALA A 296 2.81 -9.45 6.99
CA ALA A 296 3.74 -10.50 6.64
C ALA A 296 4.95 -10.56 7.59
N LEU A 297 5.53 -11.76 7.61
CA LEU A 297 6.87 -12.02 8.08
C LEU A 297 7.80 -11.92 6.89
N HIS A 298 8.91 -11.21 7.04
CA HIS A 298 9.89 -10.99 5.98
C HIS A 298 11.29 -11.41 6.43
N ALA A 299 12.12 -11.76 5.45
CA ALA A 299 13.55 -11.88 5.63
C ALA A 299 14.31 -11.35 4.42
N ALA A 300 15.54 -10.91 4.66
CA ALA A 300 16.47 -10.46 3.64
C ALA A 300 17.74 -11.29 3.70
N PHE A 301 18.28 -11.60 2.52
CA PHE A 301 19.48 -12.42 2.32
C PHE A 301 20.39 -11.76 1.31
N LEU A 302 21.67 -12.12 1.36
CA LEU A 302 22.67 -11.84 0.33
C LEU A 302 23.10 -13.12 -0.36
N CYS A 303 23.49 -13.02 -1.61
CA CYS A 303 24.30 -14.02 -2.32
C CYS A 303 25.30 -13.32 -3.24
N ASP A 304 26.27 -14.06 -3.76
CA ASP A 304 27.19 -13.53 -4.76
C ASP A 304 26.46 -13.25 -6.08
N ARG A 305 26.81 -12.15 -6.75
CA ARG A 305 26.15 -11.75 -8.01
C ARG A 305 26.42 -12.73 -9.15
N ASP A 306 27.61 -13.33 -9.19
CA ASP A 306 28.04 -14.23 -10.26
C ASP A 306 27.25 -15.54 -10.32
N VAL A 307 26.50 -15.88 -9.26
CA VAL A 307 25.61 -17.06 -9.26
C VAL A 307 24.26 -16.81 -9.96
N LEU A 308 23.92 -15.54 -10.22
CA LEU A 308 22.72 -15.17 -10.97
C LEU A 308 23.05 -15.09 -12.47
N THR A 309 22.79 -16.18 -13.20
CA THR A 309 22.98 -16.23 -14.66
C THR A 309 22.04 -15.29 -15.42
N ALA A 310 20.85 -15.04 -14.87
CA ALA A 310 19.87 -14.07 -15.35
C ALA A 310 18.99 -13.58 -14.19
N PRO A 311 18.53 -12.31 -14.21
CA PRO A 311 17.52 -11.84 -13.28
C PRO A 311 16.23 -12.67 -13.36
N PHE A 312 15.64 -13.03 -12.21
CA PHE A 312 14.36 -13.74 -12.17
C PHE A 312 13.22 -12.89 -11.58
N GLY A 313 13.55 -11.69 -11.09
CA GLY A 313 12.57 -10.78 -10.49
C GLY A 313 11.96 -11.35 -9.21
N THR A 314 10.75 -11.87 -9.29
CA THR A 314 10.10 -12.56 -8.17
C THR A 314 9.76 -13.98 -8.56
N ARG A 315 10.23 -14.95 -7.76
CA ARG A 315 9.93 -16.36 -7.94
C ARG A 315 9.28 -16.92 -6.68
N VAL A 316 8.19 -17.65 -6.83
CA VAL A 316 7.48 -18.30 -5.72
C VAL A 316 7.81 -19.78 -5.73
N ILE A 317 8.42 -20.24 -4.65
CA ILE A 317 8.90 -21.61 -4.45
C ILE A 317 8.09 -22.35 -3.39
N ASP A 318 8.19 -23.66 -3.35
CA ASP A 318 7.61 -24.45 -2.28
C ASP A 318 8.37 -24.25 -0.95
N SER A 319 7.62 -24.15 0.14
CA SER A 319 8.16 -24.04 1.49
C SER A 319 7.17 -24.61 2.51
N PRO A 320 7.21 -25.92 2.77
CA PRO A 320 6.21 -26.60 3.61
C PRO A 320 6.15 -26.08 5.05
N TRP A 321 7.18 -25.37 5.51
CA TRP A 321 7.24 -24.75 6.83
C TRP A 321 6.25 -23.61 7.06
N PHE A 322 5.76 -22.98 5.99
CA PHE A 322 4.87 -21.81 6.03
C PHE A 322 3.50 -22.15 5.45
N SER A 323 2.88 -23.20 6.00
CA SER A 323 1.65 -23.76 5.45
C SER A 323 0.37 -22.99 5.78
N SER A 324 0.39 -22.01 6.70
CA SER A 324 -0.80 -21.29 7.12
C SER A 324 -1.45 -20.50 5.96
N ARG A 325 -1.39 -19.18 5.98
CA ARG A 325 -1.97 -18.35 4.92
C ARG A 325 -1.20 -18.41 3.60
N SER A 326 0.10 -18.69 3.64
CA SER A 326 0.93 -18.81 2.42
C SER A 326 0.75 -20.14 1.67
N GLY A 327 -0.02 -21.09 2.18
CA GLY A 327 -0.27 -22.35 1.50
C GLY A 327 0.98 -23.18 1.19
N GLY A 328 2.05 -23.02 1.99
CA GLY A 328 3.33 -23.68 1.73
C GLY A 328 4.14 -23.04 0.60
N ARG A 329 3.95 -21.74 0.35
CA ARG A 329 4.63 -21.00 -0.72
C ARG A 329 5.47 -19.87 -0.16
N LEU A 330 6.65 -19.62 -0.78
CA LEU A 330 7.59 -18.58 -0.39
C LEU A 330 7.99 -17.75 -1.61
N PRO A 331 7.50 -16.51 -1.74
CA PRO A 331 8.00 -15.56 -2.72
C PRO A 331 9.43 -15.13 -2.39
N VAL A 332 10.31 -15.20 -3.37
CA VAL A 332 11.70 -14.73 -3.32
C VAL A 332 11.88 -13.68 -4.40
N LYS A 333 12.15 -12.45 -4.00
CA LYS A 333 12.44 -11.33 -4.90
C LYS A 333 13.92 -11.04 -4.88
N GLU A 334 14.53 -10.87 -6.05
CA GLU A 334 15.91 -10.42 -6.21
C GLU A 334 15.95 -8.96 -6.65
N TYR A 335 17.04 -8.25 -6.26
CA TYR A 335 17.23 -6.83 -6.52
C TYR A 335 18.47 -6.56 -7.39
N SER A 336 18.75 -7.43 -8.37
CA SER A 336 19.91 -7.26 -9.25
C SER A 336 19.79 -6.05 -10.17
N ALA A 337 18.56 -5.60 -10.46
CA ALA A 337 18.29 -4.38 -11.22
C ALA A 337 18.62 -3.09 -10.45
N GLU A 338 18.80 -3.17 -9.13
CA GLU A 338 19.12 -2.04 -8.25
C GLU A 338 20.45 -2.31 -7.50
N PRO A 339 21.61 -2.16 -8.17
CA PRO A 339 22.90 -2.55 -7.59
C PRO A 339 23.27 -1.81 -6.30
N SER A 340 22.66 -0.63 -6.05
CA SER A 340 22.90 0.15 -4.86
C SER A 340 22.32 -0.46 -3.59
N PHE A 341 21.51 -1.55 -3.71
CA PHE A 341 20.88 -2.20 -2.57
C PHE A 341 21.76 -3.23 -1.88
N ALA A 342 22.88 -3.62 -2.49
CA ALA A 342 23.81 -4.59 -1.93
C ALA A 342 25.25 -4.10 -2.05
N PRO A 343 26.19 -4.62 -1.26
CA PRO A 343 27.62 -4.40 -1.45
C PRO A 343 28.08 -4.85 -2.85
N ALA A 344 29.18 -4.27 -3.34
CA ALA A 344 29.74 -4.64 -4.66
C ALA A 344 29.96 -6.16 -4.77
N GLY A 345 29.55 -6.75 -5.89
CA GLY A 345 29.65 -8.18 -6.14
C GLY A 345 28.57 -9.04 -5.44
N LYS A 346 27.61 -8.43 -4.76
CA LYS A 346 26.50 -9.11 -4.10
C LYS A 346 25.13 -8.74 -4.71
N VAL A 347 24.12 -9.54 -4.40
CA VAL A 347 22.72 -9.28 -4.70
C VAL A 347 21.87 -9.48 -3.46
N LEU A 348 20.98 -8.53 -3.20
CA LEU A 348 19.97 -8.62 -2.15
C LEU A 348 18.80 -9.48 -2.63
N LEU A 349 18.38 -10.40 -1.76
CA LEU A 349 17.15 -11.18 -1.89
C LEU A 349 16.22 -10.83 -0.75
N GLN A 350 14.93 -10.71 -1.00
CA GLN A 350 13.91 -10.53 0.05
C GLN A 350 12.78 -11.53 -0.12
N THR A 351 12.24 -11.98 1.00
CA THR A 351 11.09 -12.87 1.05
C THR A 351 9.98 -12.28 1.90
N LEU A 352 8.76 -12.75 1.67
CA LEU A 352 7.63 -12.45 2.53
C LEU A 352 6.73 -13.67 2.68
N VAL A 353 6.14 -13.83 3.87
CA VAL A 353 5.14 -14.87 4.17
C VAL A 353 3.94 -14.18 4.81
N PHE A 354 2.80 -14.20 4.12
CA PHE A 354 1.57 -13.62 4.66
C PHE A 354 1.16 -14.29 5.97
N GLN A 355 0.75 -13.46 6.92
CA GLN A 355 0.37 -13.89 8.26
C GLN A 355 -1.15 -13.75 8.45
N THR A 356 -1.74 -14.71 9.16
CA THR A 356 -3.11 -14.61 9.68
C THR A 356 -3.19 -13.56 10.79
N ARG A 357 -4.41 -13.12 11.15
CA ARG A 357 -4.62 -12.23 12.31
C ARG A 357 -4.05 -12.81 13.60
N GLN A 358 -4.20 -14.14 13.82
CA GLN A 358 -3.67 -14.81 14.99
C GLN A 358 -2.14 -14.80 15.01
N GLU A 359 -1.49 -15.16 13.91
CA GLU A 359 -0.02 -15.10 13.82
C GLU A 359 0.53 -13.68 14.04
N CYS A 360 -0.18 -12.66 13.54
CA CYS A 360 0.16 -11.28 13.81
C CYS A 360 0.09 -10.94 15.31
N ALA A 361 -0.98 -11.37 15.98
CA ALA A 361 -1.14 -11.18 17.43
C ALA A 361 -0.05 -11.91 18.21
N ASP A 362 0.30 -13.14 17.81
CA ASP A 362 1.36 -13.94 18.43
C ASP A 362 2.73 -13.26 18.30
N TRP A 363 3.06 -12.71 17.10
CA TRP A 363 4.29 -11.95 16.90
C TRP A 363 4.35 -10.68 17.74
N ILE A 364 3.24 -9.95 17.85
CA ILE A 364 3.14 -8.72 18.65
C ILE A 364 3.32 -9.07 20.14
N ALA A 365 2.63 -10.09 20.63
CA ALA A 365 2.76 -10.56 22.02
C ALA A 365 4.18 -11.05 22.32
N LEU A 366 4.76 -11.86 21.45
CA LEU A 366 6.13 -12.35 21.60
C LEU A 366 7.16 -11.23 21.64
N SER A 367 6.91 -10.11 20.95
CA SER A 367 7.85 -8.97 20.86
C SER A 367 8.13 -8.29 22.19
N VAL A 368 7.31 -8.52 23.22
CA VAL A 368 7.53 -8.06 24.60
C VAL A 368 8.71 -8.76 25.21
N ASN A 369 8.86 -10.08 24.99
CA ASN A 369 10.02 -10.88 25.42
C ASN A 369 11.13 -10.82 24.36
N LYS A 370 12.02 -9.83 24.49
CA LYS A 370 13.08 -9.57 23.49
C LYS A 370 13.98 -10.79 23.17
N PRO A 371 14.47 -11.58 24.15
CA PRO A 371 15.27 -12.77 23.87
C PRO A 371 14.50 -13.83 23.07
N ALA A 372 13.26 -14.15 23.47
CA ALA A 372 12.44 -15.14 22.76
C ALA A 372 12.07 -14.66 21.35
N TYR A 373 11.74 -13.37 21.20
CA TYR A 373 11.45 -12.76 19.90
C TYR A 373 12.66 -12.83 18.96
N ARG A 374 13.87 -12.58 19.45
CA ARG A 374 15.10 -12.67 18.64
C ARG A 374 15.34 -14.10 18.19
N ARG A 375 15.31 -15.09 19.10
CA ARG A 375 15.47 -16.50 18.75
C ARG A 375 14.46 -16.97 17.70
N ARG A 376 13.20 -16.56 17.83
CA ARG A 376 12.16 -16.92 16.87
C ARG A 376 12.41 -16.31 15.49
N LYS A 377 12.88 -15.07 15.41
CA LYS A 377 13.31 -14.42 14.16
C LYS A 377 14.45 -15.18 13.49
N GLU A 378 15.46 -15.56 14.24
CA GLU A 378 16.61 -16.33 13.76
C GLU A 378 16.16 -17.70 13.22
N GLU A 379 15.30 -18.40 13.96
CA GLU A 379 14.74 -19.68 13.52
C GLU A 379 13.97 -19.57 12.19
N VAL A 380 13.05 -18.62 12.08
CA VAL A 380 12.21 -18.51 10.87
C VAL A 380 13.00 -18.02 9.68
N SER A 381 13.96 -17.09 9.85
CA SER A 381 14.82 -16.66 8.75
C SER A 381 15.77 -17.78 8.28
N ALA A 382 16.28 -18.61 9.19
CA ALA A 382 17.06 -19.78 8.81
C ALA A 382 16.22 -20.80 7.98
N ARG A 383 14.96 -21.04 8.36
CA ARG A 383 14.04 -21.89 7.59
C ARG A 383 13.71 -21.33 6.22
N MET A 384 13.54 -20.00 6.10
CA MET A 384 13.36 -19.35 4.79
C MET A 384 14.62 -19.49 3.93
N GLY A 385 15.80 -19.29 4.52
CA GLY A 385 17.07 -19.49 3.82
C GLY A 385 17.27 -20.91 3.34
N ALA A 386 16.96 -21.91 4.16
CA ALA A 386 17.01 -23.32 3.77
C ALA A 386 16.09 -23.61 2.58
N ALA A 387 14.83 -23.16 2.61
CA ALA A 387 13.90 -23.34 1.51
C ALA A 387 14.38 -22.68 0.20
N ILE A 388 15.03 -21.50 0.27
CA ILE A 388 15.65 -20.85 -0.89
C ILE A 388 16.76 -21.72 -1.46
N LEU A 389 17.66 -22.23 -0.61
CA LEU A 389 18.80 -23.03 -1.06
C LEU A 389 18.38 -24.41 -1.56
N ASP A 390 17.34 -25.01 -1.02
CA ASP A 390 16.75 -26.27 -1.51
C ASP A 390 16.17 -26.08 -2.93
N ALA A 391 15.45 -24.99 -3.19
CA ALA A 391 14.87 -24.71 -4.50
C ALA A 391 15.89 -24.12 -5.50
N MET A 392 16.87 -23.37 -5.03
CA MET A 392 17.86 -22.66 -5.85
C MET A 392 19.28 -22.87 -5.30
N PRO A 393 19.87 -24.08 -5.41
CA PRO A 393 21.18 -24.41 -4.82
C PRO A 393 22.33 -23.53 -5.31
N ALA A 394 22.22 -22.98 -6.52
CA ALA A 394 23.22 -22.07 -7.08
C ALA A 394 23.41 -20.81 -6.21
N LEU A 395 22.41 -20.40 -5.44
CA LEU A 395 22.50 -19.22 -4.57
C LEU A 395 23.34 -19.44 -3.30
N ALA A 396 23.82 -20.67 -3.05
CA ALA A 396 24.58 -21.01 -1.84
C ALA A 396 25.90 -20.23 -1.69
N LYS A 397 26.53 -19.83 -2.81
CA LYS A 397 27.76 -19.06 -2.78
C LYS A 397 27.51 -17.66 -2.19
N GLY A 398 28.19 -17.37 -1.09
CA GLY A 398 28.07 -16.11 -0.39
C GLY A 398 26.70 -15.84 0.24
N PHE A 399 25.88 -16.91 0.43
CA PHE A 399 24.55 -16.79 1.04
C PHE A 399 24.63 -16.42 2.52
N GLU A 400 23.94 -15.35 2.87
CA GLU A 400 23.96 -14.81 4.23
C GLU A 400 22.58 -14.23 4.61
N ILE A 401 22.13 -14.47 5.85
CA ILE A 401 20.94 -13.82 6.40
C ILE A 401 21.29 -12.40 6.79
N VAL A 402 20.60 -11.42 6.23
CA VAL A 402 20.81 -9.99 6.48
C VAL A 402 19.91 -9.49 7.61
N ASP A 403 18.60 -9.69 7.49
CA ASP A 403 17.62 -9.24 8.49
C ASP A 403 16.35 -10.08 8.43
N CYS A 404 15.53 -9.94 9.47
CA CYS A 404 14.18 -10.50 9.54
C CYS A 404 13.27 -9.51 10.27
N TRP A 405 12.11 -9.18 9.69
CA TRP A 405 11.12 -8.31 10.32
C TRP A 405 9.72 -8.91 10.24
N THR A 406 8.85 -8.52 11.16
CA THR A 406 7.63 -9.24 11.49
C THR A 406 6.46 -8.27 11.63
N PRO A 407 5.23 -8.73 11.77
CA PRO A 407 4.08 -7.89 12.11
C PRO A 407 4.32 -6.97 13.31
N ALA A 408 5.10 -7.41 14.31
CA ALA A 408 5.44 -6.58 15.46
C ALA A 408 6.33 -5.37 15.09
N THR A 409 7.11 -5.45 14.02
CA THR A 409 7.89 -4.32 13.50
C THR A 409 6.96 -3.22 13.00
N TYR A 410 5.98 -3.57 12.15
CA TYR A 410 4.98 -2.64 11.64
C TYR A 410 4.11 -2.05 12.75
N HIS A 411 3.68 -2.88 13.70
CA HIS A 411 2.93 -2.42 14.85
C HIS A 411 3.69 -1.37 15.67
N ARG A 412 4.97 -1.62 15.97
CA ARG A 412 5.80 -0.73 16.78
C ARG A 412 6.12 0.59 16.09
N TYR A 413 6.57 0.54 14.83
CA TYR A 413 7.04 1.75 14.14
C TYR A 413 5.91 2.58 13.55
N PHE A 414 4.84 1.96 13.07
CA PHE A 414 3.79 2.66 12.32
C PHE A 414 2.45 2.69 13.07
N GLY A 415 2.35 2.04 14.24
CA GLY A 415 1.07 1.88 14.94
C GLY A 415 0.07 1.02 14.16
N ALA A 416 0.55 0.24 13.19
CA ALA A 416 -0.30 -0.52 12.29
C ALA A 416 -1.09 -1.60 13.02
N HIS A 417 -2.41 -1.61 12.85
CA HIS A 417 -3.28 -2.65 13.40
C HIS A 417 -2.90 -4.02 12.83
N CYS A 418 -2.74 -5.02 13.69
CA CYS A 418 -2.22 -6.36 13.32
C CYS A 418 -0.87 -6.32 12.58
N GLY A 419 -0.11 -5.23 12.67
CA GLY A 419 1.10 -5.05 11.87
C GLY A 419 0.82 -4.99 10.36
N ALA A 420 -0.36 -4.56 9.94
CA ALA A 420 -0.77 -4.52 8.55
C ALA A 420 -0.04 -3.41 7.77
N PHE A 421 0.54 -3.76 6.61
CA PHE A 421 1.15 -2.79 5.71
C PHE A 421 0.20 -2.32 4.60
N LEU A 422 -0.86 -3.07 4.31
CA LEU A 422 -2.02 -2.66 3.52
C LEU A 422 -3.26 -2.57 4.42
N SER A 423 -4.46 -2.40 3.83
CA SER A 423 -5.72 -2.47 4.56
C SER A 423 -6.37 -3.87 4.44
N ASN A 424 -7.67 -3.96 4.52
CA ASN A 424 -8.42 -5.19 4.31
C ASN A 424 -8.28 -5.71 2.88
N ALA A 425 -8.25 -7.03 2.69
CA ALA A 425 -8.23 -7.65 1.37
C ALA A 425 -9.44 -7.19 0.52
N PHE A 426 -9.20 -7.04 -0.78
CA PHE A 426 -10.26 -6.79 -1.74
C PHE A 426 -10.95 -8.11 -2.14
N THR A 427 -11.84 -8.59 -1.27
CA THR A 427 -12.61 -9.83 -1.47
C THR A 427 -13.77 -9.63 -2.47
N PRO A 428 -14.42 -10.70 -2.94
CA PRO A 428 -15.62 -10.58 -3.77
C PRO A 428 -16.74 -9.72 -3.15
N SER A 429 -16.88 -9.76 -1.84
CA SER A 429 -17.86 -8.96 -1.09
C SER A 429 -17.41 -7.53 -0.76
N ALA A 430 -16.12 -7.21 -1.00
CA ALA A 430 -15.59 -5.89 -0.69
C ALA A 430 -16.30 -4.78 -1.47
N PRO A 431 -16.74 -3.70 -0.81
CA PRO A 431 -17.42 -2.60 -1.46
C PRO A 431 -16.44 -1.79 -2.33
N LEU A 432 -16.91 -1.36 -3.51
CA LEU A 432 -16.13 -0.53 -4.44
C LEU A 432 -16.02 0.94 -4.01
N ARG A 433 -16.90 1.39 -3.09
CA ARG A 433 -16.94 2.80 -2.69
C ARG A 433 -15.92 3.09 -1.58
N THR A 434 -15.18 4.17 -1.76
CA THR A 434 -14.33 4.75 -0.71
C THR A 434 -15.19 5.32 0.42
N VAL A 435 -14.82 5.09 1.66
CA VAL A 435 -15.45 5.72 2.83
C VAL A 435 -15.16 7.23 2.81
N SER A 436 -16.12 8.04 3.28
CA SER A 436 -15.92 9.48 3.40
C SER A 436 -14.74 9.81 4.32
N PRO A 437 -13.90 10.82 3.97
CA PRO A 437 -12.85 11.26 4.86
C PRO A 437 -13.37 12.03 6.09
N ARG A 438 -14.65 12.41 6.14
CA ARG A 438 -15.21 13.16 7.28
C ARG A 438 -15.49 12.26 8.46
N ILE A 439 -15.20 12.76 9.66
CA ILE A 439 -15.65 12.15 10.94
C ILE A 439 -16.96 12.85 11.32
N PRO A 440 -18.11 12.16 11.24
CA PRO A 440 -19.41 12.82 11.40
C PRO A 440 -19.62 13.47 12.77
N THR A 441 -19.05 12.87 13.81
CA THR A 441 -19.21 13.28 15.23
C THR A 441 -18.23 14.35 15.67
N VAL A 442 -17.18 14.63 14.89
CA VAL A 442 -16.17 15.65 15.21
C VAL A 442 -15.98 16.56 14.00
N ARG A 443 -16.58 17.75 14.04
CA ARG A 443 -16.39 18.74 12.97
C ARG A 443 -14.93 19.15 12.85
N ASN A 444 -14.51 19.62 11.67
CA ASN A 444 -13.14 20.03 11.35
C ASN A 444 -12.08 18.94 11.57
N CYS A 445 -12.52 17.65 11.62
CA CYS A 445 -11.64 16.49 11.73
C CYS A 445 -11.87 15.54 10.55
N PHE A 446 -10.77 15.09 9.91
CA PHE A 446 -10.82 14.33 8.68
C PHE A 446 -9.86 13.13 8.74
N LEU A 447 -10.17 12.09 7.99
CA LEU A 447 -9.33 10.89 7.84
C LEU A 447 -8.59 10.92 6.50
N ALA A 448 -7.30 10.64 6.54
CA ALA A 448 -6.46 10.41 5.37
C ALA A 448 -5.72 9.09 5.54
N THR A 449 -6.40 7.97 5.36
CA THR A 449 -5.85 6.64 5.61
C THR A 449 -6.26 5.66 4.52
N GLN A 450 -5.36 4.75 4.15
CA GLN A 450 -5.63 3.69 3.18
C GLN A 450 -6.79 2.76 3.59
N TRP A 451 -7.16 2.72 4.87
CA TRP A 451 -8.28 1.93 5.38
C TRP A 451 -9.65 2.38 4.88
N LEU A 452 -9.75 3.55 4.26
CA LEU A 452 -11.00 4.03 3.65
C LEU A 452 -11.36 3.28 2.38
N HIS A 453 -10.42 2.54 1.78
CA HIS A 453 -10.64 1.74 0.57
C HIS A 453 -9.76 0.48 0.55
N SER A 454 -10.36 -0.70 0.26
CA SER A 454 -9.61 -1.95 0.09
C SER A 454 -8.99 -2.03 -1.32
N PRO A 455 -7.80 -2.62 -1.48
CA PRO A 455 -6.97 -3.23 -0.44
C PRO A 455 -5.99 -2.24 0.24
N GLY A 456 -6.08 -0.95 0.01
CA GLY A 456 -5.07 0.00 0.42
C GLY A 456 -3.91 0.07 -0.60
N GLY A 457 -2.69 0.37 -0.10
CA GLY A 457 -1.49 0.55 -0.91
C GLY A 457 -1.22 2.01 -1.25
N LEU A 458 -0.04 2.28 -1.81
CA LEU A 458 0.46 3.64 -2.03
C LEU A 458 -0.48 4.52 -2.86
N PRO A 459 -1.04 4.08 -4.02
CA PRO A 459 -1.95 4.90 -4.81
C PRO A 459 -3.23 5.26 -4.05
N ILE A 460 -3.78 4.31 -3.29
CA ILE A 460 -4.99 4.51 -2.49
C ILE A 460 -4.70 5.45 -1.32
N ALA A 461 -3.55 5.29 -0.65
CA ALA A 461 -3.14 6.17 0.43
C ALA A 461 -3.00 7.62 -0.06
N ALA A 462 -2.37 7.84 -1.22
CA ALA A 462 -2.23 9.16 -1.84
C ALA A 462 -3.60 9.76 -2.21
N ASP A 463 -4.51 8.97 -2.81
CA ASP A 463 -5.86 9.45 -3.14
C ASP A 463 -6.68 9.79 -1.88
N CYS A 464 -6.57 8.99 -0.81
CA CYS A 464 -7.22 9.30 0.47
C CYS A 464 -6.70 10.62 1.06
N GLY A 465 -5.39 10.88 0.99
CA GLY A 465 -4.81 12.15 1.41
C GLY A 465 -5.32 13.33 0.58
N ARG A 466 -5.31 13.21 -0.74
CA ARG A 466 -5.85 14.21 -1.67
C ARG A 466 -7.33 14.52 -1.39
N ARG A 467 -8.16 13.48 -1.18
CA ARG A 467 -9.60 13.63 -0.84
C ARG A 467 -9.81 14.32 0.49
N ALA A 468 -9.00 14.05 1.49
CA ALA A 468 -9.05 14.74 2.79
C ALA A 468 -8.76 16.23 2.62
N ALA A 469 -7.68 16.60 1.91
CA ALA A 469 -7.34 18.00 1.61
C ALA A 469 -8.44 18.70 0.82
N GLN A 470 -9.04 18.02 -0.19
CA GLN A 470 -10.19 18.56 -0.93
C GLN A 470 -11.40 18.81 -0.02
N ALA A 471 -11.67 17.93 0.93
CA ALA A 471 -12.78 18.08 1.86
C ALA A 471 -12.58 19.27 2.80
N VAL A 472 -11.35 19.49 3.30
CA VAL A 472 -10.97 20.66 4.10
C VAL A 472 -11.10 21.95 3.27
N ALA A 473 -10.54 21.98 2.06
CA ALA A 473 -10.62 23.16 1.19
C ALA A 473 -12.07 23.54 0.83
N LYS A 474 -12.94 22.55 0.65
CA LYS A 474 -14.38 22.77 0.42
C LYS A 474 -15.07 23.38 1.67
N GLU A 475 -14.69 22.95 2.86
CA GLU A 475 -15.19 23.52 4.12
C GLU A 475 -14.76 24.98 4.27
N MET A 476 -13.49 25.27 4.03
CA MET A 476 -12.95 26.64 4.05
C MET A 476 -13.75 27.60 3.14
N ARG A 477 -14.05 27.16 1.91
CA ARG A 477 -14.84 27.98 0.97
C ARG A 477 -16.26 28.23 1.46
N ARG A 478 -16.88 27.25 2.12
CA ARG A 478 -18.22 27.38 2.70
C ARG A 478 -18.25 28.37 3.86
N THR A 479 -17.26 28.30 4.73
CA THR A 479 -17.12 29.22 5.88
C THR A 479 -16.92 30.67 5.41
N ARG A 480 -16.04 30.87 4.42
CA ARG A 480 -15.82 32.23 3.82
C ARG A 480 -17.09 32.78 3.18
N ARG A 481 -17.85 31.95 2.43
CA ARG A 481 -19.14 32.38 1.85
C ARG A 481 -20.18 32.73 2.92
N GLY A 482 -20.22 31.93 3.98
CA GLY A 482 -21.15 32.20 5.11
C GLY A 482 -20.83 33.49 5.87
N HIS A 483 -19.54 33.88 6.01
CA HIS A 483 -19.14 35.16 6.56
C HIS A 483 -19.51 36.30 5.61
N PHE A 484 -19.19 36.22 4.33
CA PHE A 484 -19.51 37.20 3.33
C PHE A 484 -21.02 37.50 3.27
N LEU A 485 -21.88 36.48 3.30
CA LEU A 485 -23.33 36.65 3.29
C LEU A 485 -23.86 37.25 4.59
N LYS A 486 -23.19 37.07 5.73
CA LYS A 486 -23.55 37.76 7.00
C LYS A 486 -23.12 39.21 7.03
N GLU A 487 -22.00 39.57 6.36
CA GLU A 487 -21.51 40.93 6.25
C GLU A 487 -22.31 41.75 5.22
N VAL A 488 -22.76 41.11 4.14
CA VAL A 488 -23.52 41.76 3.03
C VAL A 488 -25.04 41.83 3.33
N SER A 489 -25.56 41.15 4.35
CA SER A 489 -26.92 41.25 4.84
C SER A 489 -26.96 41.81 6.26
N PRO A 490 -26.80 43.11 6.45
CA PRO A 490 -27.14 43.72 7.72
C PRO A 490 -28.67 43.65 7.85
N ASN A 491 -29.14 42.99 8.91
CA ASN A 491 -30.54 42.79 9.23
C ASN A 491 -31.20 44.17 9.46
N PRO A 492 -32.05 44.70 8.55
CA PRO A 492 -32.63 46.04 8.70
C PRO A 492 -33.79 46.13 9.70
N LEU A 493 -34.08 45.03 10.46
CA LEU A 493 -35.25 44.93 11.31
C LEU A 493 -35.00 45.18 12.82
N LYS A 494 -33.91 45.82 13.22
CA LYS A 494 -33.68 46.16 14.63
C LYS A 494 -33.89 47.63 15.02
N ASN A 495 -34.38 48.48 14.11
CA ASN A 495 -34.58 49.92 14.37
C ASN A 495 -36.05 50.38 14.26
N PHE A 496 -37.03 49.56 14.50
CA PHE A 496 -38.43 49.97 14.61
C PHE A 496 -39.07 49.45 15.89
N GLN A 497 -38.60 49.95 17.04
CA GLN A 497 -39.41 49.99 18.30
C GLN A 497 -38.71 50.93 19.28
N ARG A 498 -39.03 52.21 19.20
CA ARG A 498 -39.07 53.19 20.30
C ARG A 498 -39.37 54.59 19.72
N THR A 499 -40.65 54.86 19.52
CA THR A 499 -41.31 56.18 19.71
C THR A 499 -42.80 55.90 19.57
N ASN A 500 -43.42 55.69 20.70
CA ASN A 500 -44.67 56.31 21.17
C ASN A 500 -45.02 55.70 22.55
#